data_190d31affc3691f4b54d890064872c9d
#
_entry.id   190d31affc3691f4b54d890064872c9d
#
_cell.length_a   1.000
_cell.length_b   1.000
_cell.length_c   1.000
_cell.angle_alpha   90.00
_cell.angle_beta   90.00
_cell.angle_gamma   90.00
#
_symmetry.space_group_name_H-M   'P 1'
#
loop_
_entity.id
_entity.type
_entity.pdbx_description
1 polymer ?
#
loop_
_entity_poly.entity_id
_entity_poly.type
_entity_poly.pdbx_seq_one_letter_code
_entity_poly.pdbx_strand_id
1 'polypeptide(L)'
;MGNSSASKDIKLGYNTGYWGSGPPHGALEGIKEADRLGFDSVWTAEAYGSDALTPLAWWGAQTQNVRLGTGIIQMSARTPSATAMAAMTIDHLSNGRFILGLGASGPQVVEGWYGQPYPKPLARTREYVEVVRSILKRDKPIDHHGDFYDIPLRGGSGLGKPLKSTVHPLRKDIPIFLGAEGPKNVALAGEICDGWLPLFFSPKEDAFYRKCLNEGFAKSGEANKSDRFE
;
A
#
# COMPACT_ATOMS: atom_id res chain seq x y z
N MET A 1 -34.16 -16.90 18.03
CA MET A 1 -32.95 -16.25 18.55
C MET A 1 -32.29 -15.60 17.34
N GLY A 2 -32.47 -14.29 17.19
CA GLY A 2 -32.03 -13.55 16.03
C GLY A 2 -30.51 -13.34 16.07
N ASN A 3 -29.82 -13.81 15.04
CA ASN A 3 -28.43 -13.43 14.77
C ASN A 3 -28.42 -11.97 14.31
N SER A 4 -28.19 -11.05 15.21
CA SER A 4 -27.82 -9.68 14.86
C SER A 4 -26.40 -9.72 14.34
N SER A 5 -26.23 -9.86 13.02
CA SER A 5 -25.01 -9.46 12.38
C SER A 5 -24.88 -7.95 12.60
N ALA A 6 -24.02 -7.53 13.53
CA ALA A 6 -23.65 -6.15 13.65
C ALA A 6 -23.15 -5.69 12.27
N SER A 7 -23.89 -4.79 11.63
CA SER A 7 -23.43 -4.13 10.42
C SER A 7 -22.13 -3.41 10.82
N LYS A 8 -20.99 -3.82 10.24
CA LYS A 8 -19.77 -3.01 10.37
C LYS A 8 -20.13 -1.65 9.76
N ASP A 9 -20.01 -0.60 10.54
CA ASP A 9 -20.23 0.75 10.05
C ASP A 9 -19.33 1.01 8.84
N ILE A 10 -19.89 1.61 7.79
CA ILE A 10 -19.13 1.95 6.58
C ILE A 10 -18.09 3.01 6.94
N LYS A 11 -16.83 2.70 6.71
CA LYS A 11 -15.74 3.65 6.87
C LYS A 11 -15.67 4.56 5.65
N LEU A 12 -15.70 5.87 5.85
CA LEU A 12 -15.58 6.85 4.78
C LEU A 12 -14.14 7.27 4.59
N GLY A 13 -13.65 7.20 3.35
CA GLY A 13 -12.34 7.72 2.94
C GLY A 13 -12.49 8.95 2.05
N TYR A 14 -11.62 9.95 2.21
CA TYR A 14 -11.51 11.09 1.31
C TYR A 14 -10.32 10.90 0.38
N ASN A 15 -10.55 10.86 -0.92
CA ASN A 15 -9.50 10.71 -1.94
C ASN A 15 -9.28 12.03 -2.69
N THR A 16 -8.05 12.53 -2.70
CA THR A 16 -7.68 13.76 -3.42
C THR A 16 -7.54 13.55 -4.93
N GLY A 17 -7.54 12.31 -5.39
CA GLY A 17 -7.35 11.95 -6.80
C GLY A 17 -5.92 12.19 -7.30
N TYR A 18 -5.79 12.11 -8.62
CA TYR A 18 -4.54 12.44 -9.33
C TYR A 18 -4.43 13.96 -9.54
N TRP A 19 -3.19 14.44 -9.47
CA TRP A 19 -2.93 15.82 -9.87
C TRP A 19 -2.96 15.94 -11.39
N GLY A 20 -3.59 17.03 -11.87
CA GLY A 20 -3.51 17.46 -13.27
C GLY A 20 -2.30 18.36 -13.49
N SER A 21 -2.52 19.60 -13.98
CA SER A 21 -1.47 20.61 -14.15
C SER A 21 -0.94 21.21 -12.83
N GLY A 22 -1.54 20.86 -11.70
CA GLY A 22 -1.18 21.32 -10.36
C GLY A 22 -1.98 20.57 -9.30
N PRO A 23 -1.84 20.96 -8.03
CA PRO A 23 -2.56 20.32 -6.93
C PRO A 23 -4.08 20.52 -7.07
N PRO A 24 -4.90 19.56 -6.61
CA PRO A 24 -6.35 19.73 -6.58
C PRO A 24 -6.73 20.96 -5.75
N HIS A 25 -7.61 21.80 -6.30
CA HIS A 25 -8.09 22.97 -5.60
C HIS A 25 -8.84 22.57 -4.31
N GLY A 26 -8.53 23.23 -3.20
CA GLY A 26 -9.19 22.95 -1.92
C GLY A 26 -8.82 21.62 -1.27
N ALA A 27 -7.76 20.93 -1.72
CA ALA A 27 -7.39 19.61 -1.19
C ALA A 27 -7.09 19.66 0.32
N LEU A 28 -6.32 20.65 0.78
CA LEU A 28 -5.99 20.78 2.20
C LEU A 28 -7.23 21.05 3.06
N GLU A 29 -8.11 21.93 2.59
CA GLU A 29 -9.37 22.26 3.28
C GLU A 29 -10.28 21.03 3.35
N GLY A 30 -10.39 20.28 2.26
CA GLY A 30 -11.16 19.03 2.22
C GLY A 30 -10.61 17.96 3.17
N ILE A 31 -9.29 17.83 3.27
CA ILE A 31 -8.63 16.90 4.19
C ILE A 31 -8.87 17.30 5.65
N LYS A 32 -8.72 18.59 5.98
CA LYS A 32 -9.01 19.09 7.34
C LYS A 32 -10.47 18.89 7.73
N GLU A 33 -11.38 19.10 6.78
CA GLU A 33 -12.79 18.90 7.02
C GLU A 33 -13.13 17.42 7.19
N ALA A 34 -12.52 16.53 6.41
CA ALA A 34 -12.66 15.09 6.58
C ALA A 34 -12.18 14.63 7.97
N ASP A 35 -11.04 15.14 8.45
CA ASP A 35 -10.55 14.87 9.81
C ASP A 35 -11.53 15.36 10.88
N ARG A 36 -12.06 16.60 10.72
CA ARG A 36 -13.04 17.19 11.64
C ARG A 36 -14.36 16.41 11.69
N LEU A 37 -14.82 15.88 10.54
CA LEU A 37 -16.06 15.13 10.42
C LEU A 37 -15.94 13.67 10.83
N GLY A 38 -14.76 13.19 11.18
CA GLY A 38 -14.52 11.83 11.62
C GLY A 38 -14.48 10.83 10.46
N PHE A 39 -14.03 11.23 9.28
CA PHE A 39 -13.70 10.29 8.23
C PHE A 39 -12.61 9.34 8.72
N ASP A 40 -12.64 8.10 8.23
CA ASP A 40 -11.67 7.08 8.61
C ASP A 40 -10.28 7.34 8.02
N SER A 41 -10.23 7.81 6.79
CA SER A 41 -8.96 7.92 6.06
C SER A 41 -8.96 9.00 4.99
N VAL A 42 -7.76 9.47 4.63
CA VAL A 42 -7.51 10.33 3.47
C VAL A 42 -6.46 9.67 2.57
N TRP A 43 -6.60 9.84 1.26
CA TRP A 43 -5.81 9.13 0.26
C TRP A 43 -5.22 10.07 -0.78
N THR A 44 -3.94 9.84 -1.09
CA THR A 44 -3.23 10.48 -2.21
C THR A 44 -2.84 9.43 -3.23
N ALA A 45 -2.74 9.84 -4.49
CA ALA A 45 -2.45 8.91 -5.60
C ALA A 45 -1.21 9.33 -6.38
N GLU A 46 -0.60 8.35 -7.04
CA GLU A 46 0.59 8.52 -7.88
C GLU A 46 0.39 7.82 -9.22
N ALA A 47 0.75 8.52 -10.31
CA ALA A 47 0.81 7.94 -11.65
C ALA A 47 2.08 8.45 -12.35
N TYR A 48 1.96 9.48 -13.18
CA TYR A 48 3.07 10.18 -13.86
C TYR A 48 2.91 11.71 -13.73
N GLY A 49 2.36 12.13 -12.59
CA GLY A 49 2.17 13.52 -12.19
C GLY A 49 2.87 13.77 -10.85
N SER A 50 2.09 14.06 -9.79
CA SER A 50 2.63 14.13 -8.42
C SER A 50 2.96 12.74 -7.88
N ASP A 51 3.97 12.66 -6.98
CA ASP A 51 4.10 11.49 -6.12
C ASP A 51 2.99 11.48 -5.05
N ALA A 52 2.80 10.33 -4.40
CA ALA A 52 1.76 10.20 -3.38
C ALA A 52 2.25 10.49 -1.96
N LEU A 53 3.52 10.29 -1.67
CA LEU A 53 4.06 10.37 -0.30
C LEU A 53 4.25 11.82 0.15
N THR A 54 4.78 12.68 -0.73
CA THR A 54 5.09 14.08 -0.41
C THR A 54 3.82 14.87 -0.05
N PRO A 55 2.75 14.88 -0.88
CA PRO A 55 1.54 15.58 -0.51
C PRO A 55 0.85 14.96 0.71
N LEU A 56 0.89 13.63 0.86
CA LEU A 56 0.30 12.96 2.02
C LEU A 56 0.99 13.39 3.33
N ALA A 57 2.31 13.46 3.35
CA ALA A 57 3.06 13.94 4.50
C ALA A 57 2.77 15.41 4.81
N TRP A 58 2.75 16.27 3.77
CA TRP A 58 2.49 17.69 3.91
C TRP A 58 1.08 17.99 4.44
N TRP A 59 0.08 17.38 3.86
CA TRP A 59 -1.31 17.58 4.27
C TRP A 59 -1.64 16.83 5.56
N GLY A 60 -1.10 15.64 5.73
CA GLY A 60 -1.30 14.82 6.92
C GLY A 60 -0.79 15.47 8.22
N ALA A 61 0.24 16.33 8.12
CA ALA A 61 0.72 17.14 9.24
C ALA A 61 -0.32 18.14 9.77
N GLN A 62 -1.38 18.40 8.99
CA GLN A 62 -2.48 19.29 9.36
C GLN A 62 -3.70 18.55 9.95
N THR A 63 -3.58 17.24 10.18
CA THR A 63 -4.66 16.35 10.67
C THR A 63 -4.26 15.65 11.97
N GLN A 64 -5.25 15.19 12.73
CA GLN A 64 -5.02 14.53 14.03
C GLN A 64 -5.51 13.08 14.07
N ASN A 65 -6.60 12.74 13.40
CA ASN A 65 -7.33 11.50 13.59
C ASN A 65 -7.35 10.60 12.35
N VAL A 66 -7.58 11.16 11.16
CA VAL A 66 -7.69 10.39 9.92
C VAL A 66 -6.45 9.56 9.64
N ARG A 67 -6.63 8.33 9.21
CA ARG A 67 -5.56 7.50 8.67
C ARG A 67 -5.06 8.11 7.35
N LEU A 68 -3.77 8.00 7.10
CA LEU A 68 -3.09 8.58 5.93
C LEU A 68 -2.72 7.45 4.97
N GLY A 69 -3.41 7.35 3.85
CA GLY A 69 -3.22 6.28 2.89
C GLY A 69 -2.65 6.74 1.55
N THR A 70 -1.84 5.90 0.95
CA THR A 70 -1.48 6.03 -0.47
C THR A 70 -2.38 5.15 -1.32
N GLY A 71 -3.04 5.72 -2.29
CA GLY A 71 -3.94 4.96 -3.16
C GLY A 71 -3.64 5.20 -4.64
N ILE A 72 -2.51 4.75 -5.13
CA ILE A 72 -1.40 3.92 -4.62
C ILE A 72 -0.05 4.62 -4.82
N ILE A 73 1.04 4.13 -4.22
CA ILE A 73 2.38 4.36 -4.73
C ILE A 73 2.78 3.25 -5.72
N GLN A 74 3.59 3.63 -6.69
CA GLN A 74 4.05 2.69 -7.72
C GLN A 74 5.30 1.94 -7.30
N MET A 75 5.24 0.61 -7.31
CA MET A 75 6.38 -0.24 -6.98
C MET A 75 7.58 -0.05 -7.93
N SER A 76 7.31 0.37 -9.17
CA SER A 76 8.38 0.64 -10.16
C SER A 76 9.12 1.95 -9.92
N ALA A 77 8.54 2.88 -9.16
CA ALA A 77 9.16 4.16 -8.84
C ALA A 77 10.20 4.06 -7.72
N ARG A 78 10.14 3.01 -6.90
CA ARG A 78 10.95 2.89 -5.68
C ARG A 78 11.40 1.46 -5.44
N THR A 79 12.58 1.30 -4.86
CA THR A 79 12.98 0.00 -4.31
C THR A 79 12.14 -0.36 -3.08
N PRO A 80 11.94 -1.65 -2.77
CA PRO A 80 11.20 -2.05 -1.56
C PRO A 80 11.82 -1.47 -0.28
N SER A 81 13.16 -1.34 -0.22
CA SER A 81 13.85 -0.71 0.91
C SER A 81 13.50 0.77 1.07
N ALA A 82 13.49 1.54 -0.03
CA ALA A 82 13.09 2.95 0.00
C ALA A 82 11.62 3.11 0.41
N THR A 83 10.75 2.23 -0.05
CA THR A 83 9.33 2.21 0.35
C THR A 83 9.15 1.90 1.84
N ALA A 84 9.84 0.90 2.37
CA ALA A 84 9.79 0.58 3.80
C ALA A 84 10.30 1.75 4.66
N MET A 85 11.38 2.42 4.24
CA MET A 85 11.89 3.62 4.92
C MET A 85 10.86 4.75 4.94
N ALA A 86 10.25 5.06 3.79
CA ALA A 86 9.22 6.10 3.70
C ALA A 86 7.99 5.75 4.56
N ALA A 87 7.55 4.49 4.53
CA ALA A 87 6.44 4.01 5.34
C ALA A 87 6.70 4.20 6.84
N MET A 88 7.85 3.75 7.34
CA MET A 88 8.24 3.96 8.73
C MET A 88 8.31 5.45 9.09
N THR A 89 8.83 6.29 8.19
CA THR A 89 8.95 7.73 8.44
C THR A 89 7.57 8.38 8.60
N ILE A 90 6.65 8.14 7.68
CA ILE A 90 5.30 8.70 7.75
C ILE A 90 4.54 8.11 8.94
N ASP A 91 4.73 6.84 9.25
CA ASP A 91 4.09 6.19 10.40
C ASP A 91 4.51 6.86 11.72
N HIS A 92 5.80 7.16 11.88
CA HIS A 92 6.30 7.94 13.03
C HIS A 92 5.72 9.37 13.06
N LEU A 93 5.79 10.09 11.95
CA LEU A 93 5.32 11.47 11.86
C LEU A 93 3.81 11.59 12.11
N SER A 94 3.05 10.58 11.75
CA SER A 94 1.60 10.52 11.91
C SER A 94 1.13 9.84 13.19
N ASN A 95 2.06 9.40 14.04
CA ASN A 95 1.75 8.64 15.26
C ASN A 95 0.92 7.38 14.98
N GLY A 96 1.37 6.56 14.02
CA GLY A 96 0.76 5.26 13.72
C GLY A 96 -0.48 5.30 12.84
N ARG A 97 -0.70 6.37 12.07
CA ARG A 97 -1.89 6.52 11.20
C ARG A 97 -1.67 6.13 9.73
N PHE A 98 -0.46 5.68 9.36
CA PHE A 98 -0.14 5.42 7.96
C PHE A 98 -0.71 4.09 7.45
N ILE A 99 -1.15 4.09 6.18
CA ILE A 99 -1.55 2.91 5.40
C ILE A 99 -0.75 2.94 4.10
N LEU A 100 0.00 1.87 3.85
CA LEU A 100 0.81 1.73 2.64
C LEU A 100 0.00 1.08 1.51
N GLY A 101 -0.56 1.87 0.61
CA GLY A 101 -1.19 1.37 -0.60
C GLY A 101 -0.18 1.25 -1.75
N LEU A 102 -0.07 0.06 -2.31
CA LEU A 102 0.88 -0.32 -3.36
C LEU A 102 0.16 -0.68 -4.66
N GLY A 103 0.81 -0.49 -5.80
CA GLY A 103 0.31 -0.96 -7.08
C GLY A 103 1.41 -1.28 -8.08
N ALA A 104 1.15 -2.29 -8.92
CA ALA A 104 2.04 -2.66 -10.02
C ALA A 104 1.95 -1.68 -11.19
N SER A 105 0.88 -0.88 -11.27
CA SER A 105 0.55 -0.03 -12.42
C SER A 105 0.38 -0.84 -13.72
N GLY A 106 0.49 -0.19 -14.87
CA GLY A 106 0.45 -0.81 -16.19
C GLY A 106 1.74 -0.60 -16.97
N PRO A 107 1.99 -1.38 -18.02
CA PRO A 107 3.22 -1.28 -18.80
C PRO A 107 3.41 0.13 -19.41
N GLN A 108 2.34 0.84 -19.72
CA GLN A 108 2.41 2.21 -20.27
C GLN A 108 3.14 3.18 -19.33
N VAL A 109 2.94 3.04 -18.03
CA VAL A 109 3.59 3.89 -17.03
C VAL A 109 4.93 3.29 -16.60
N VAL A 110 4.96 1.98 -16.35
CA VAL A 110 6.18 1.31 -15.87
C VAL A 110 7.32 1.38 -16.89
N GLU A 111 7.02 1.06 -18.14
CA GLU A 111 8.02 1.09 -19.22
C GLU A 111 8.17 2.48 -19.82
N GLY A 112 7.04 3.20 -20.04
CA GLY A 112 7.05 4.49 -20.72
C GLY A 112 7.50 5.66 -19.86
N TRP A 113 7.26 5.65 -18.57
CA TRP A 113 7.64 6.74 -17.67
C TRP A 113 8.83 6.39 -16.78
N TYR A 114 8.80 5.20 -16.14
CA TYR A 114 9.87 4.79 -15.23
C TYR A 114 11.03 4.06 -15.91
N GLY A 115 10.91 3.68 -17.18
CA GLY A 115 11.94 2.95 -17.92
C GLY A 115 12.29 1.60 -17.28
N GLN A 116 11.33 0.98 -16.60
CA GLN A 116 11.51 -0.30 -15.91
C GLN A 116 10.80 -1.43 -16.65
N PRO A 117 11.35 -2.64 -16.65
CA PRO A 117 10.68 -3.79 -17.26
C PRO A 117 9.42 -4.18 -16.49
N TYR A 118 8.42 -4.71 -17.22
CA TYR A 118 7.12 -5.14 -16.68
C TYR A 118 6.86 -6.66 -16.76
N PRO A 119 7.83 -7.55 -16.50
CA PRO A 119 7.59 -8.98 -16.53
C PRO A 119 6.95 -9.48 -15.24
N LYS A 120 6.05 -10.47 -15.35
CA LYS A 120 5.48 -11.22 -14.23
C LYS A 120 5.02 -10.34 -13.06
N PRO A 121 4.12 -9.34 -13.27
CA PRO A 121 3.80 -8.33 -12.24
C PRO A 121 3.29 -8.93 -10.92
N LEU A 122 2.54 -10.03 -10.94
CA LEU A 122 2.06 -10.69 -9.72
C LEU A 122 3.19 -11.27 -8.87
N ALA A 123 4.14 -11.95 -9.49
CA ALA A 123 5.29 -12.51 -8.78
C ALA A 123 6.19 -11.40 -8.22
N ARG A 124 6.42 -10.34 -9.00
CA ARG A 124 7.15 -9.15 -8.56
C ARG A 124 6.45 -8.45 -7.38
N THR A 125 5.12 -8.33 -7.42
CA THR A 125 4.35 -7.76 -6.32
C THR A 125 4.52 -8.57 -5.04
N ARG A 126 4.41 -9.89 -5.13
CA ARG A 126 4.61 -10.79 -3.97
C ARG A 126 5.97 -10.57 -3.32
N GLU A 127 7.01 -10.62 -4.12
CA GLU A 127 8.38 -10.46 -3.64
C GLU A 127 8.63 -9.06 -3.06
N TYR A 128 8.08 -8.02 -3.69
CA TYR A 128 8.15 -6.65 -3.18
C TYR A 128 7.53 -6.52 -1.78
N VAL A 129 6.31 -7.03 -1.59
CA VAL A 129 5.60 -6.99 -0.30
C VAL A 129 6.36 -7.78 0.75
N GLU A 130 6.90 -8.94 0.40
CA GLU A 130 7.71 -9.77 1.30
C GLU A 130 8.94 -9.02 1.81
N VAL A 131 9.68 -8.37 0.92
CA VAL A 131 10.85 -7.56 1.29
C VAL A 131 10.46 -6.38 2.17
N VAL A 132 9.39 -5.64 1.81
CA VAL A 132 8.89 -4.53 2.63
C VAL A 132 8.54 -5.00 4.04
N ARG A 133 7.75 -6.07 4.16
CA ARG A 133 7.37 -6.63 5.48
C ARG A 133 8.57 -7.09 6.29
N SER A 134 9.56 -7.71 5.64
CA SER A 134 10.79 -8.15 6.28
C SER A 134 11.58 -6.97 6.88
N ILE A 135 11.67 -5.85 6.16
CA ILE A 135 12.31 -4.63 6.64
C ILE A 135 11.53 -4.00 7.79
N LEU A 136 10.19 -3.93 7.68
CA LEU A 136 9.32 -3.39 8.74
C LEU A 136 9.39 -4.22 10.03
N LYS A 137 9.46 -5.54 9.94
CA LYS A 137 9.65 -6.41 11.12
C LYS A 137 10.96 -6.11 11.84
N ARG A 138 12.01 -5.77 11.10
CA ARG A 138 13.33 -5.42 11.63
C ARG A 138 13.94 -6.49 12.56
N ASP A 139 13.63 -7.74 12.38
CA ASP A 139 14.14 -8.81 13.25
C ASP A 139 15.62 -9.06 13.01
N LYS A 140 16.05 -9.08 11.75
CA LYS A 140 17.45 -9.25 11.31
C LYS A 140 17.81 -8.28 10.17
N PRO A 141 19.09 -8.11 9.83
CA PRO A 141 19.49 -7.45 8.59
C PRO A 141 18.79 -8.09 7.40
N ILE A 142 18.41 -7.26 6.39
CA ILE A 142 17.78 -7.77 5.18
C ILE A 142 18.80 -8.58 4.36
N ASP A 143 18.41 -9.80 4.05
CA ASP A 143 19.14 -10.73 3.21
C ASP A 143 18.12 -11.47 2.36
N HIS A 144 17.92 -11.01 1.13
CA HIS A 144 16.88 -11.46 0.22
C HIS A 144 17.44 -11.64 -1.19
N HIS A 145 17.30 -12.83 -1.74
CA HIS A 145 17.79 -13.21 -3.06
C HIS A 145 16.68 -13.86 -3.86
N GLY A 146 15.84 -13.04 -4.48
CA GLY A 146 14.69 -13.46 -5.27
C GLY A 146 14.91 -13.33 -6.78
N ASP A 147 13.80 -13.43 -7.52
CA ASP A 147 13.79 -13.29 -8.98
C ASP A 147 13.86 -11.82 -9.42
N PHE A 148 13.36 -10.90 -8.58
CA PHE A 148 13.21 -9.48 -8.91
C PHE A 148 14.03 -8.56 -8.02
N TYR A 149 14.35 -8.99 -6.81
CA TYR A 149 15.09 -8.19 -5.83
C TYR A 149 16.24 -8.98 -5.24
N ASP A 150 17.42 -8.40 -5.27
CA ASP A 150 18.67 -9.00 -4.76
C ASP A 150 19.28 -8.00 -3.76
N ILE A 151 19.15 -8.28 -2.47
CA ILE A 151 19.52 -7.37 -1.38
C ILE A 151 20.23 -8.14 -0.27
N PRO A 152 21.58 -7.98 -0.07
CA PRO A 152 22.48 -7.11 -0.86
C PRO A 152 22.69 -7.64 -2.28
N LEU A 153 23.03 -6.74 -3.21
CA LEU A 153 23.25 -7.07 -4.62
C LEU A 153 24.42 -8.03 -4.77
N ARG A 154 24.17 -9.20 -5.35
CA ARG A 154 25.22 -10.17 -5.74
C ARG A 154 25.94 -9.69 -6.99
N GLY A 155 27.24 -9.93 -7.03
CA GLY A 155 28.05 -9.52 -8.19
C GLY A 155 28.28 -8.02 -8.32
N GLY A 156 27.95 -7.23 -7.30
CA GLY A 156 28.29 -5.80 -7.24
C GLY A 156 29.74 -5.54 -6.89
N SER A 157 30.04 -4.41 -6.23
CA SER A 157 31.39 -4.00 -5.83
C SER A 157 32.10 -4.92 -4.82
N GLY A 158 31.37 -5.87 -4.25
CA GLY A 158 31.84 -6.72 -3.13
C GLY A 158 31.75 -6.01 -1.75
N LEU A 159 31.36 -4.76 -1.70
CA LEU A 159 31.24 -3.98 -0.45
C LEU A 159 29.81 -4.01 0.13
N GLY A 160 28.83 -4.50 -0.64
CA GLY A 160 27.47 -4.67 -0.19
C GLY A 160 27.39 -5.71 0.93
N LYS A 161 26.68 -5.35 2.00
CA LYS A 161 26.43 -6.25 3.14
C LYS A 161 24.99 -6.14 3.59
N PRO A 162 24.41 -7.17 4.21
CA PRO A 162 23.08 -7.07 4.82
C PRO A 162 23.01 -5.92 5.81
N LEU A 163 22.03 -5.04 5.63
CA LEU A 163 21.80 -3.90 6.50
C LEU A 163 20.46 -4.04 7.22
N LYS A 164 20.34 -3.39 8.35
CA LYS A 164 19.15 -3.28 9.16
C LYS A 164 18.79 -1.80 9.28
N SER A 165 17.51 -1.44 9.13
CA SER A 165 17.09 -0.06 9.28
C SER A 165 17.61 0.52 10.61
N THR A 166 18.15 1.73 10.58
CA THR A 166 18.55 2.45 11.79
C THR A 166 17.32 2.93 12.57
N VAL A 167 16.27 3.31 11.86
CA VAL A 167 14.98 3.65 12.46
C VAL A 167 14.29 2.37 12.96
N HIS A 168 13.83 2.39 14.20
CA HIS A 168 12.98 1.33 14.74
C HIS A 168 11.53 1.63 14.33
N PRO A 169 10.79 0.67 13.75
CA PRO A 169 9.39 0.91 13.37
C PRO A 169 8.55 1.22 14.60
N LEU A 170 7.65 2.18 14.51
CA LEU A 170 6.62 2.44 15.51
C LEU A 170 5.64 1.26 15.54
N ARG A 171 5.23 0.80 14.34
CA ARG A 171 4.45 -0.42 14.13
C ARG A 171 5.19 -1.35 13.17
N LYS A 172 5.35 -2.61 13.54
CA LYS A 172 5.95 -3.64 12.66
C LYS A 172 4.98 -4.16 11.61
N ASP A 173 3.70 -3.87 11.78
CA ASP A 173 2.54 -4.33 11.03
C ASP A 173 1.78 -3.16 10.38
N ILE A 174 2.51 -2.16 9.84
CA ILE A 174 1.90 -1.10 9.03
C ILE A 174 1.02 -1.77 7.98
N PRO A 175 -0.28 -1.42 7.90
CA PRO A 175 -1.18 -2.05 6.93
C PRO A 175 -0.72 -1.82 5.49
N ILE A 176 -0.68 -2.89 4.70
CA ILE A 176 -0.36 -2.85 3.29
C ILE A 176 -1.62 -3.16 2.49
N PHE A 177 -2.06 -2.23 1.66
CA PHE A 177 -3.19 -2.40 0.74
C PHE A 177 -2.69 -2.53 -0.69
N LEU A 178 -3.35 -3.32 -1.50
CA LEU A 178 -2.97 -3.53 -2.90
C LEU A 178 -4.01 -2.98 -3.87
N GLY A 179 -3.59 -2.08 -4.75
CA GLY A 179 -4.35 -1.70 -5.93
C GLY A 179 -4.37 -2.84 -6.93
N ALA A 180 -5.55 -3.42 -7.18
CA ALA A 180 -5.68 -4.62 -7.99
C ALA A 180 -7.05 -4.70 -8.69
N GLU A 181 -7.05 -5.06 -9.98
CA GLU A 181 -8.26 -5.13 -10.82
C GLU A 181 -8.59 -6.54 -11.31
N GLY A 182 -7.62 -7.27 -11.82
CA GLY A 182 -7.84 -8.61 -12.36
C GLY A 182 -8.00 -9.68 -11.28
N PRO A 183 -8.74 -10.78 -11.54
CA PRO A 183 -9.09 -11.79 -10.53
C PRO A 183 -7.88 -12.37 -9.79
N LYS A 184 -6.80 -12.64 -10.50
CA LYS A 184 -5.56 -13.17 -9.87
C LYS A 184 -4.87 -12.14 -8.99
N ASN A 185 -4.96 -10.86 -9.35
CA ASN A 185 -4.35 -9.78 -8.58
C ASN A 185 -5.20 -9.45 -7.34
N VAL A 186 -6.53 -9.49 -7.45
CA VAL A 186 -7.45 -9.37 -6.32
C VAL A 186 -7.24 -10.53 -5.33
N ALA A 187 -7.12 -11.76 -5.83
CA ALA A 187 -6.78 -12.92 -4.99
C ALA A 187 -5.42 -12.74 -4.31
N LEU A 188 -4.42 -12.18 -5.01
CA LEU A 188 -3.12 -11.87 -4.41
C LEU A 188 -3.24 -10.84 -3.28
N ALA A 189 -4.08 -9.80 -3.43
CA ALA A 189 -4.35 -8.86 -2.34
C ALA A 189 -4.87 -9.58 -1.10
N GLY A 190 -5.87 -10.45 -1.25
CA GLY A 190 -6.40 -11.27 -0.16
C GLY A 190 -5.36 -12.19 0.48
N GLU A 191 -4.41 -12.68 -0.30
CA GLU A 191 -3.37 -13.60 0.17
C GLU A 191 -2.27 -12.92 0.99
N ILE A 192 -1.72 -11.80 0.50
CA ILE A 192 -0.48 -11.22 1.06
C ILE A 192 -0.62 -9.84 1.69
N CYS A 193 -1.76 -9.16 1.49
CA CYS A 193 -2.00 -7.80 1.97
C CYS A 193 -3.06 -7.74 3.06
N ASP A 194 -3.27 -6.56 3.62
CA ASP A 194 -4.23 -6.29 4.70
C ASP A 194 -5.50 -5.61 4.18
N GLY A 195 -5.48 -5.17 2.91
CA GLY A 195 -6.61 -4.53 2.25
C GLY A 195 -6.48 -4.51 0.74
N TRP A 196 -7.57 -4.16 0.08
CA TRP A 196 -7.68 -4.08 -1.37
C TRP A 196 -8.22 -2.71 -1.79
N LEU A 197 -7.58 -2.11 -2.81
CA LEU A 197 -7.98 -0.84 -3.40
C LEU A 197 -8.40 -1.06 -4.86
N PRO A 198 -9.68 -1.21 -5.16
CA PRO A 198 -10.17 -1.22 -6.53
C PRO A 198 -10.12 0.19 -7.12
N LEU A 199 -9.72 0.31 -8.39
CA LEU A 199 -9.81 1.58 -9.11
C LEU A 199 -11.28 1.90 -9.43
N PHE A 200 -12.02 0.87 -9.90
CA PHE A 200 -13.44 0.94 -10.16
C PHE A 200 -14.15 -0.24 -9.50
N PHE A 201 -14.97 0.04 -8.51
CA PHE A 201 -15.79 -0.97 -7.87
C PHE A 201 -17.25 -0.87 -8.36
N SER A 202 -17.79 -1.98 -8.86
CA SER A 202 -19.21 -2.10 -9.15
C SER A 202 -19.87 -2.97 -8.09
N PRO A 203 -20.87 -2.48 -7.36
CA PRO A 203 -21.64 -3.30 -6.43
C PRO A 203 -22.32 -4.52 -7.08
N LYS A 204 -22.56 -4.48 -8.39
CA LYS A 204 -23.10 -5.61 -9.16
C LYS A 204 -22.13 -6.77 -9.27
N GLU A 205 -20.83 -6.49 -9.16
CA GLU A 205 -19.76 -7.47 -9.26
C GLU A 205 -19.23 -7.91 -7.86
N ASP A 206 -19.90 -7.53 -6.77
CA ASP A 206 -19.47 -7.85 -5.40
C ASP A 206 -19.21 -9.35 -5.21
N ALA A 207 -20.11 -10.21 -5.68
CA ALA A 207 -19.95 -11.65 -5.57
C ALA A 207 -18.70 -12.18 -6.26
N PHE A 208 -18.33 -11.61 -7.41
CA PHE A 208 -17.11 -11.96 -8.14
C PHE A 208 -15.86 -11.55 -7.35
N TYR A 209 -15.80 -10.32 -6.84
CA TYR A 209 -14.65 -9.85 -6.07
C TYR A 209 -14.50 -10.60 -4.76
N ARG A 210 -15.60 -10.88 -4.04
CA ARG A 210 -15.57 -11.70 -2.82
C ARG A 210 -15.04 -13.09 -3.07
N LYS A 211 -15.41 -13.73 -4.19
CA LYS A 211 -14.86 -15.01 -4.58
C LYS A 211 -13.33 -14.94 -4.74
N CYS A 212 -12.83 -13.93 -5.46
CA CYS A 212 -11.38 -13.74 -5.66
C CYS A 212 -10.66 -13.51 -4.33
N LEU A 213 -11.19 -12.66 -3.45
CA LEU A 213 -10.60 -12.41 -2.13
C LEU A 213 -10.59 -13.67 -1.27
N ASN A 214 -11.68 -14.45 -1.26
CA ASN A 214 -11.76 -15.71 -0.51
C ASN A 214 -10.73 -16.75 -1.00
N GLU A 215 -10.48 -16.82 -2.31
CA GLU A 215 -9.39 -17.65 -2.85
C GLU A 215 -8.02 -17.19 -2.32
N GLY A 216 -7.81 -15.89 -2.16
CA GLY A 216 -6.61 -15.31 -1.56
C GLY A 216 -6.51 -15.63 -0.07
N PHE A 217 -7.57 -15.42 0.70
CA PHE A 217 -7.62 -15.71 2.14
C PHE A 217 -7.30 -17.20 2.41
N ALA A 218 -7.86 -18.11 1.61
CA ALA A 218 -7.56 -19.52 1.75
C ALA A 218 -6.09 -19.87 1.53
N LYS A 219 -5.37 -19.10 0.70
CA LYS A 219 -3.94 -19.29 0.41
C LYS A 219 -3.04 -18.64 1.44
N SER A 220 -3.51 -17.64 2.18
CA SER A 220 -2.69 -16.88 3.14
C SER A 220 -2.17 -17.73 4.31
N GLY A 221 -2.87 -18.81 4.65
CA GLY A 221 -2.59 -19.62 5.83
C GLY A 221 -2.92 -18.94 7.16
N GLU A 222 -3.48 -17.73 7.12
CA GLU A 222 -3.82 -16.95 8.31
C GLU A 222 -5.28 -17.19 8.72
N ALA A 223 -5.49 -17.65 9.96
CA ALA A 223 -6.83 -17.77 10.51
C ALA A 223 -7.52 -16.41 10.60
N ASN A 224 -8.79 -16.36 10.22
CA ASN A 224 -9.65 -15.17 10.33
C ASN A 224 -9.12 -13.93 9.58
N LYS A 225 -8.35 -14.11 8.51
CA LYS A 225 -7.84 -12.99 7.71
C LYS A 225 -8.95 -12.12 7.16
N SER A 226 -10.05 -12.72 6.73
CA SER A 226 -11.25 -12.03 6.24
C SER A 226 -11.86 -11.04 7.24
N ASP A 227 -11.73 -11.28 8.54
CA ASP A 227 -12.37 -10.46 9.58
C ASP A 227 -11.69 -9.12 9.78
N ARG A 228 -10.40 -9.03 9.44
CA ARG A 228 -9.56 -7.84 9.59
C ARG A 228 -9.15 -7.19 8.27
N PHE A 229 -9.48 -7.83 7.16
CA PHE A 229 -9.19 -7.30 5.81
C PHE A 229 -10.10 -6.12 5.47
N GLU A 230 -9.53 -5.08 4.90
CA GLU A 230 -10.22 -3.84 4.51
C GLU A 230 -10.33 -3.66 2.99
#